data_917049b01cbd8e2be2e343e4e923ef1e
#
_entry.id   917049b01cbd8e2be2e343e4e923ef1e
#
_cell.length_a   1.000
_cell.length_b   1.000
_cell.length_c   1.000
_cell.angle_alpha   90.00
_cell.angle_beta   90.00
_cell.angle_gamma   90.00
#
_symmetry.space_group_name_H-M   'P 1'
#
loop_
_entity.id
_entity.type
_entity.pdbx_description
1 polymer ?
#
loop_
_entity_poly.entity_id
_entity_poly.type
_entity_poly.pdbx_seq_one_letter_code
_entity_poly.pdbx_strand_id
1 'polypeptide(L)'
;MSRTLHAPVLVVGAGPVGLTLALDLAWRGIDVTVVETRPCGEPPPAKCNHVAARTMEVYRRLGIASEIRNTGLPGDYPNDISFRTTFTGMELARIPIPCRNHRYTASGGPDTGWPTPEPPHRINQIYLEPILSERTAATARISLYWHTEFKGLLQNETGVTATLENIGSGETIHASCDYLVGCDGGSSAVRRSIGGHLTGDAVLQRCQSSFVRA
;
A
#
# COMPACT_ATOMS: atom_id res chain seq x y z
N MET A 1 -28.38 13.22 8.12
CA MET A 1 -28.80 13.30 6.69
C MET A 1 -27.98 12.26 5.92
N SER A 2 -28.56 11.55 4.96
CA SER A 2 -27.78 10.61 4.15
C SER A 2 -27.31 11.31 2.87
N ARG A 3 -26.03 11.18 2.56
CA ARG A 3 -25.41 11.70 1.34
C ARG A 3 -25.31 10.58 0.31
N THR A 4 -25.56 10.89 -0.95
CA THR A 4 -25.35 9.95 -2.06
C THR A 4 -24.12 10.36 -2.86
N LEU A 5 -23.30 9.38 -3.21
CA LEU A 5 -22.08 9.50 -3.99
C LEU A 5 -22.16 8.52 -5.16
N HIS A 6 -21.64 8.92 -6.31
CA HIS A 6 -21.46 8.00 -7.46
C HIS A 6 -20.02 8.02 -7.94
N ALA A 7 -19.45 6.86 -8.21
CA ALA A 7 -18.11 6.71 -8.76
C ALA A 7 -18.03 5.46 -9.65
N PRO A 8 -17.36 5.50 -10.81
CA PRO A 8 -17.15 4.28 -11.60
C PRO A 8 -16.44 3.19 -10.79
N VAL A 9 -15.40 3.55 -10.05
CA VAL A 9 -14.67 2.63 -9.18
C VAL A 9 -14.56 3.19 -7.78
N LEU A 10 -14.98 2.39 -6.79
CA LEU A 10 -14.80 2.66 -5.37
C LEU A 10 -13.70 1.75 -4.82
N VAL A 11 -12.63 2.34 -4.29
CA VAL A 11 -11.53 1.63 -3.61
C VAL A 11 -11.65 1.83 -2.11
N VAL A 12 -11.71 0.74 -1.36
CA VAL A 12 -11.77 0.75 0.11
C VAL A 12 -10.39 0.48 0.67
N GLY A 13 -9.80 1.48 1.33
CA GLY A 13 -8.47 1.48 1.91
C GLY A 13 -7.46 2.31 1.10
N ALA A 14 -6.88 3.34 1.73
CA ALA A 14 -5.82 4.20 1.18
C ALA A 14 -4.41 3.79 1.68
N GLY A 15 -4.17 2.51 1.86
CA GLY A 15 -2.82 1.97 2.01
C GLY A 15 -2.08 1.92 0.66
N PRO A 16 -0.82 1.44 0.64
CA PRO A 16 -0.01 1.43 -0.59
C PRO A 16 -0.68 0.71 -1.77
N VAL A 17 -1.46 -0.33 -1.51
CA VAL A 17 -2.17 -1.08 -2.55
C VAL A 17 -3.30 -0.25 -3.15
N GLY A 18 -4.16 0.33 -2.32
CA GLY A 18 -5.30 1.13 -2.79
C GLY A 18 -4.88 2.42 -3.50
N LEU A 19 -3.89 3.14 -2.95
CA LEU A 19 -3.35 4.34 -3.57
C LEU A 19 -2.68 4.03 -4.93
N THR A 20 -1.92 2.91 -5.02
CA THR A 20 -1.31 2.49 -6.27
C THR A 20 -2.37 2.11 -7.32
N LEU A 21 -3.40 1.38 -6.91
CA LEU A 21 -4.52 1.03 -7.80
C LEU A 21 -5.24 2.28 -8.30
N ALA A 22 -5.54 3.22 -7.41
CA ALA A 22 -6.21 4.47 -7.78
C ALA A 22 -5.41 5.28 -8.80
N LEU A 23 -4.09 5.39 -8.59
CA LEU A 23 -3.18 6.06 -9.53
C LEU A 23 -3.13 5.34 -10.89
N ASP A 24 -3.09 3.99 -10.92
CA ASP A 24 -3.04 3.22 -12.17
C ASP A 24 -4.36 3.33 -12.95
N LEU A 25 -5.49 3.32 -12.27
CA LEU A 25 -6.81 3.52 -12.88
C LEU A 25 -6.94 4.94 -13.46
N ALA A 26 -6.55 5.96 -12.68
CA ALA A 26 -6.58 7.35 -13.13
C ALA A 26 -5.65 7.59 -14.33
N TRP A 27 -4.46 6.96 -14.34
CA TRP A 27 -3.55 6.97 -15.48
C TRP A 27 -4.19 6.41 -16.77
N ARG A 28 -5.13 5.46 -16.62
CA ARG A 28 -5.94 4.90 -17.72
C ARG A 28 -7.18 5.71 -18.06
N GLY A 29 -7.39 6.86 -17.41
CA GLY A 29 -8.53 7.74 -17.65
C GLY A 29 -9.80 7.38 -16.88
N ILE A 30 -9.73 6.49 -15.88
CA ILE A 30 -10.87 6.06 -15.06
C ILE A 30 -10.94 6.93 -13.81
N ASP A 31 -12.12 7.44 -13.50
CA ASP A 31 -12.36 8.19 -12.28
C ASP A 31 -12.53 7.23 -11.08
N VAL A 32 -11.89 7.54 -9.97
CA VAL A 32 -11.80 6.67 -8.79
C VAL A 32 -12.16 7.44 -7.53
N THR A 33 -12.95 6.83 -6.69
CA THR A 33 -13.15 7.28 -5.32
C THR A 33 -12.43 6.32 -4.37
N VAL A 34 -11.62 6.85 -3.47
CA VAL A 34 -10.92 6.09 -2.42
C VAL A 34 -11.45 6.51 -1.06
N VAL A 35 -11.78 5.55 -0.20
CA VAL A 35 -12.20 5.78 1.19
C VAL A 35 -11.20 5.16 2.15
N GLU A 36 -10.90 5.87 3.25
CA GLU A 36 -9.92 5.47 4.26
C GLU A 36 -10.42 5.81 5.66
N THR A 37 -10.27 4.88 6.59
CA THR A 37 -10.68 5.04 8.00
C THR A 37 -9.79 6.01 8.76
N ARG A 38 -8.51 6.07 8.46
CA ARG A 38 -7.56 7.00 9.11
C ARG A 38 -7.87 8.44 8.74
N PRO A 39 -7.66 9.38 9.66
CA PRO A 39 -7.66 10.81 9.34
C PRO A 39 -6.58 11.16 8.30
N CYS A 40 -6.81 12.25 7.55
CA CYS A 40 -5.81 12.78 6.64
C CYS A 40 -4.54 13.17 7.40
N GLY A 41 -3.37 12.73 6.88
CA GLY A 41 -2.08 13.04 7.49
C GLY A 41 -1.67 12.15 8.66
N GLU A 42 -2.52 11.22 9.10
CA GLU A 42 -2.10 10.23 10.10
C GLU A 42 -1.08 9.27 9.49
N PRO A 43 0.15 9.17 10.09
CA PRO A 43 1.18 8.31 9.55
C PRO A 43 0.77 6.83 9.64
N PRO A 44 1.09 6.02 8.63
CA PRO A 44 0.86 4.59 8.71
C PRO A 44 1.75 3.96 9.80
N PRO A 45 1.32 2.83 10.39
CA PRO A 45 2.20 2.09 11.29
C PRO A 45 3.44 1.61 10.54
N ALA A 46 4.58 1.53 11.24
CA ALA A 46 5.83 1.02 10.69
C ALA A 46 5.66 -0.45 10.29
N LYS A 47 5.45 -0.67 8.99
CA LYS A 47 5.30 -1.99 8.37
C LYS A 47 6.24 -2.06 7.19
N CYS A 48 6.26 -3.17 6.49
CA CYS A 48 6.94 -3.37 5.21
C CYS A 48 8.05 -2.36 4.87
N ASN A 49 9.22 -2.86 4.61
CA ASN A 49 10.38 -2.05 4.19
C ASN A 49 10.90 -2.44 2.81
N HIS A 50 10.10 -3.16 2.03
CA HIS A 50 10.52 -3.68 0.73
C HIS A 50 9.41 -3.50 -0.30
N VAL A 51 9.81 -2.97 -1.46
CA VAL A 51 8.98 -2.85 -2.65
C VAL A 51 9.55 -3.77 -3.73
N ALA A 52 8.75 -4.71 -4.19
CA ALA A 52 9.16 -5.67 -5.21
C ALA A 52 9.45 -5.00 -6.55
N ALA A 53 10.31 -5.62 -7.35
CA ALA A 53 10.71 -5.13 -8.67
C ALA A 53 9.50 -4.84 -9.59
N ARG A 54 8.49 -5.73 -9.61
CA ARG A 54 7.26 -5.50 -10.37
C ARG A 54 6.49 -4.26 -9.93
N THR A 55 6.44 -3.98 -8.64
CA THR A 55 5.79 -2.78 -8.10
C THR A 55 6.58 -1.53 -8.47
N MET A 56 7.92 -1.58 -8.44
CA MET A 56 8.76 -0.47 -8.90
C MET A 56 8.58 -0.17 -10.39
N GLU A 57 8.32 -1.18 -11.23
CA GLU A 57 7.96 -1.00 -12.63
C GLU A 57 6.63 -0.25 -12.79
N VAL A 58 5.62 -0.57 -11.96
CA VAL A 58 4.36 0.19 -11.92
C VAL A 58 4.64 1.65 -11.54
N TYR A 59 5.43 1.88 -10.50
CA TYR A 59 5.80 3.24 -10.07
C TYR A 59 6.60 4.00 -11.13
N ARG A 60 7.43 3.31 -11.91
CA ARG A 60 8.10 3.92 -13.08
C ARG A 60 7.09 4.38 -14.12
N ARG A 61 6.11 3.55 -14.47
CA ARG A 61 5.04 3.92 -15.41
C ARG A 61 4.22 5.11 -14.90
N LEU A 62 3.98 5.19 -13.60
CA LEU A 62 3.28 6.31 -12.94
C LEU A 62 4.16 7.55 -12.73
N GLY A 63 5.46 7.50 -13.12
CA GLY A 63 6.38 8.62 -13.03
C GLY A 63 6.88 8.96 -11.62
N ILE A 64 6.75 8.05 -10.65
CA ILE A 64 7.13 8.28 -9.24
C ILE A 64 8.29 7.40 -8.74
N ALA A 65 8.81 6.49 -9.56
CA ALA A 65 9.88 5.58 -9.14
C ALA A 65 11.14 6.30 -8.66
N SER A 66 11.56 7.39 -9.33
CA SER A 66 12.74 8.16 -8.95
C SER A 66 12.58 8.84 -7.59
N GLU A 67 11.40 9.41 -7.33
CA GLU A 67 11.07 10.02 -6.04
C GLU A 67 11.15 8.99 -4.91
N ILE A 68 10.50 7.83 -5.11
CA ILE A 68 10.52 6.72 -4.15
C ILE A 68 11.95 6.24 -3.88
N ARG A 69 12.80 6.11 -4.93
CA ARG A 69 14.20 5.68 -4.78
C ARG A 69 15.06 6.68 -4.03
N ASN A 70 14.76 7.96 -4.12
CA ASN A 70 15.54 9.01 -3.47
C ASN A 70 15.05 9.34 -2.06
N THR A 71 13.97 8.72 -1.63
CA THR A 71 13.41 8.86 -0.28
C THR A 71 13.87 7.71 0.62
N GLY A 72 14.07 7.99 1.90
CA GLY A 72 14.45 6.98 2.90
C GLY A 72 15.95 6.92 3.16
N LEU A 73 16.51 5.72 3.24
CA LEU A 73 17.90 5.48 3.61
C LEU A 73 18.91 6.03 2.58
N PRO A 74 20.14 6.41 3.00
CA PRO A 74 21.23 6.79 2.11
C PRO A 74 21.49 5.73 1.02
N GLY A 75 22.01 6.14 -0.14
CA GLY A 75 22.21 5.26 -1.28
C GLY A 75 23.21 4.13 -1.08
N ASP A 76 24.16 4.32 -0.19
CA ASP A 76 25.20 3.38 0.24
C ASP A 76 24.81 2.54 1.44
N TYR A 77 23.63 2.79 2.04
CA TYR A 77 23.17 2.04 3.22
C TYR A 77 23.02 0.55 2.89
N PRO A 78 23.62 -0.35 3.69
CA PRO A 78 23.54 -1.80 3.48
C PRO A 78 22.09 -2.31 3.60
N ASN A 79 21.67 -3.13 2.62
CA ASN A 79 20.37 -3.79 2.66
C ASN A 79 20.46 -5.23 3.21
N ASP A 80 21.61 -5.61 3.73
CA ASP A 80 21.94 -6.95 4.18
C ASP A 80 20.98 -7.47 5.26
N ILE A 81 20.80 -8.78 5.29
CA ILE A 81 20.13 -9.47 6.38
C ILE A 81 21.21 -10.05 7.27
N SER A 82 21.32 -9.56 8.50
CA SER A 82 22.29 -10.02 9.49
C SER A 82 21.58 -10.84 10.58
N PHE A 83 22.05 -12.04 10.81
CA PHE A 83 21.60 -12.90 11.91
C PHE A 83 22.57 -12.73 13.08
N ARG A 84 22.06 -12.37 14.25
CA ARG A 84 22.86 -12.05 15.44
C ARG A 84 22.30 -12.75 16.67
N THR A 85 23.16 -12.95 17.68
CA THR A 85 22.74 -13.51 18.98
C THR A 85 21.82 -12.56 19.75
N THR A 86 22.11 -11.26 19.69
CA THR A 86 21.26 -10.14 20.19
C THR A 86 21.41 -8.98 19.23
N PHE A 87 20.66 -7.88 19.41
CA PHE A 87 20.73 -6.71 18.52
C PHE A 87 22.14 -6.15 18.34
N THR A 88 22.93 -6.09 19.41
CA THR A 88 24.35 -5.64 19.40
C THR A 88 25.33 -6.79 19.57
N GLY A 89 24.85 -8.04 19.57
CA GLY A 89 25.67 -9.21 19.83
C GLY A 89 26.46 -9.70 18.62
N MET A 90 27.04 -10.89 18.78
CA MET A 90 27.87 -11.53 17.75
C MET A 90 27.05 -11.83 16.50
N GLU A 91 27.59 -11.49 15.34
CA GLU A 91 27.03 -11.88 14.04
C GLU A 91 27.28 -13.36 13.77
N LEU A 92 26.22 -14.09 13.47
CA LEU A 92 26.26 -15.52 13.18
C LEU A 92 26.31 -15.80 11.67
N ALA A 93 25.57 -14.99 10.90
CA ALA A 93 25.52 -15.12 9.44
C ALA A 93 25.05 -13.80 8.83
N ARG A 94 25.36 -13.59 7.55
CA ARG A 94 24.92 -12.45 6.77
C ARG A 94 24.54 -12.88 5.35
N ILE A 95 23.41 -12.36 4.87
CA ILE A 95 23.04 -12.43 3.47
C ILE A 95 23.29 -11.04 2.89
N PRO A 96 24.32 -10.87 2.06
CA PRO A 96 24.62 -9.57 1.44
C PRO A 96 23.58 -9.24 0.38
N ILE A 97 23.03 -8.04 0.45
CA ILE A 97 22.07 -7.51 -0.54
C ILE A 97 22.60 -6.17 -1.04
N PRO A 98 22.70 -5.95 -2.36
CA PRO A 98 23.24 -4.71 -2.90
C PRO A 98 22.50 -3.48 -2.36
N CYS A 99 23.25 -2.46 -1.93
CA CYS A 99 22.70 -1.16 -1.60
C CYS A 99 22.15 -0.46 -2.85
N ARG A 100 21.40 0.64 -2.68
CA ARG A 100 20.77 1.37 -3.79
C ARG A 100 21.76 1.78 -4.89
N ASN A 101 22.94 2.25 -4.51
CA ASN A 101 23.96 2.72 -5.47
C ASN A 101 24.51 1.61 -6.36
N HIS A 102 24.50 0.37 -5.90
CA HIS A 102 25.02 -0.78 -6.64
C HIS A 102 23.92 -1.66 -7.24
N ARG A 103 22.66 -1.28 -7.09
CA ARG A 103 21.52 -2.14 -7.44
C ARG A 103 21.48 -2.53 -8.91
N TYR A 104 21.88 -1.65 -9.80
CA TYR A 104 21.90 -1.89 -11.25
C TYR A 104 23.18 -2.56 -11.76
N THR A 105 24.25 -2.56 -11.00
CA THR A 105 25.57 -3.05 -11.39
C THR A 105 25.98 -4.35 -10.74
N ALA A 106 25.38 -4.68 -9.59
CA ALA A 106 25.68 -5.93 -8.88
C ALA A 106 25.16 -7.14 -9.65
N SER A 107 25.98 -8.18 -9.72
CA SER A 107 25.66 -9.44 -10.39
C SER A 107 26.11 -10.63 -9.53
N GLY A 108 25.35 -11.70 -9.57
CA GLY A 108 25.59 -12.88 -8.73
C GLY A 108 25.22 -12.64 -7.25
N GLY A 109 24.71 -13.66 -6.60
CA GLY A 109 24.28 -13.58 -5.20
C GLY A 109 22.82 -13.16 -5.00
N PRO A 110 22.41 -13.03 -3.73
CA PRO A 110 21.03 -12.77 -3.37
C PRO A 110 20.51 -11.43 -3.92
N ASP A 111 19.27 -11.42 -4.37
CA ASP A 111 18.52 -10.24 -4.78
C ASP A 111 19.21 -9.38 -5.88
N THR A 112 19.99 -10.03 -6.77
CA THR A 112 20.67 -9.38 -7.90
C THR A 112 20.01 -9.67 -9.25
N GLY A 113 19.02 -10.58 -9.31
CA GLY A 113 18.26 -10.92 -10.50
C GLY A 113 16.76 -10.56 -10.32
N TRP A 114 16.18 -9.88 -11.31
CA TRP A 114 14.75 -9.56 -11.36
C TRP A 114 14.28 -9.52 -12.83
N PRO A 115 13.03 -9.93 -13.12
CA PRO A 115 12.53 -10.05 -14.50
C PRO A 115 11.87 -8.76 -15.00
N THR A 116 12.24 -7.59 -14.50
CA THR A 116 11.67 -6.28 -14.87
C THR A 116 12.78 -5.25 -15.11
N PRO A 117 12.51 -4.14 -15.81
CA PRO A 117 13.49 -3.07 -16.00
C PRO A 117 13.82 -2.28 -14.71
N GLU A 118 13.07 -2.51 -13.63
CA GLU A 118 13.30 -1.86 -12.34
C GLU A 118 13.72 -2.89 -11.27
N PRO A 119 14.82 -2.66 -10.55
CA PRO A 119 15.17 -3.50 -9.40
C PRO A 119 14.21 -3.27 -8.23
N PRO A 120 14.12 -4.22 -7.28
CA PRO A 120 13.41 -4.00 -6.03
C PRO A 120 14.04 -2.82 -5.26
N HIS A 121 13.27 -2.28 -4.30
CA HIS A 121 13.71 -1.14 -3.50
C HIS A 121 13.38 -1.32 -2.02
N ARG A 122 14.29 -0.83 -1.16
CA ARG A 122 14.10 -0.77 0.31
C ARG A 122 13.63 0.62 0.70
N ILE A 123 12.38 0.70 1.12
CA ILE A 123 11.77 1.90 1.70
C ILE A 123 10.71 1.46 2.70
N ASN A 124 10.68 2.05 3.88
CA ASN A 124 9.63 1.76 4.83
C ASN A 124 8.31 2.42 4.39
N GLN A 125 7.20 1.77 4.69
CA GLN A 125 5.85 2.23 4.34
C GLN A 125 5.56 3.64 4.87
N ILE A 126 6.13 4.04 6.02
CA ILE A 126 5.98 5.39 6.60
C ILE A 126 6.50 6.51 5.67
N TYR A 127 7.41 6.19 4.75
CA TYR A 127 7.93 7.13 3.75
C TYR A 127 7.29 6.94 2.38
N LEU A 128 6.91 5.70 2.03
CA LEU A 128 6.29 5.39 0.75
C LEU A 128 4.86 5.93 0.66
N GLU A 129 4.07 5.72 1.70
CA GLU A 129 2.63 6.05 1.68
C GLU A 129 2.36 7.55 1.56
N PRO A 130 3.10 8.46 2.21
CA PRO A 130 2.97 9.89 1.97
C PRO A 130 3.18 10.29 0.50
N ILE A 131 4.19 9.74 -0.18
CA ILE A 131 4.43 10.00 -1.61
C ILE A 131 3.22 9.58 -2.45
N LEU A 132 2.70 8.38 -2.21
CA LEU A 132 1.52 7.88 -2.92
C LEU A 132 0.29 8.74 -2.64
N SER A 133 0.09 9.12 -1.38
CA SER A 133 -1.05 9.95 -0.93
C SER A 133 -1.01 11.33 -1.57
N GLU A 134 0.14 11.99 -1.56
CA GLU A 134 0.34 13.30 -2.18
C GLU A 134 0.09 13.25 -3.69
N ARG A 135 0.66 12.25 -4.37
CA ARG A 135 0.43 12.05 -5.81
C ARG A 135 -1.05 11.79 -6.12
N THR A 136 -1.72 11.00 -5.28
CA THR A 136 -3.14 10.69 -5.42
C THR A 136 -3.99 11.95 -5.23
N ALA A 137 -3.70 12.75 -4.20
CA ALA A 137 -4.41 14.01 -3.94
C ALA A 137 -4.22 15.05 -5.07
N ALA A 138 -3.06 15.04 -5.74
CA ALA A 138 -2.78 15.91 -6.89
C ALA A 138 -3.38 15.42 -8.21
N THR A 139 -4.00 14.25 -8.25
CA THR A 139 -4.56 13.65 -9.47
C THR A 139 -6.05 13.96 -9.59
N ALA A 140 -6.44 14.76 -10.59
CA ALA A 140 -7.81 15.29 -10.74
C ALA A 140 -8.91 14.21 -10.86
N ARG A 141 -8.57 12.99 -11.31
CA ARG A 141 -9.51 11.87 -11.47
C ARG A 141 -9.72 11.07 -10.18
N ILE A 142 -9.08 11.45 -9.08
CA ILE A 142 -9.16 10.70 -7.82
C ILE A 142 -9.79 11.58 -6.73
N SER A 143 -10.85 11.07 -6.12
CA SER A 143 -11.48 11.67 -4.94
C SER A 143 -11.11 10.87 -3.70
N LEU A 144 -10.47 11.51 -2.71
CA LEU A 144 -10.07 10.90 -1.45
C LEU A 144 -11.04 11.30 -0.32
N TYR A 145 -11.62 10.32 0.34
CA TYR A 145 -12.46 10.48 1.52
C TYR A 145 -11.76 9.85 2.72
N TRP A 146 -11.08 10.67 3.48
CA TRP A 146 -10.45 10.30 4.74
C TRP A 146 -11.48 10.22 5.86
N HIS A 147 -11.13 9.54 6.95
CA HIS A 147 -11.97 9.37 8.13
C HIS A 147 -13.35 8.81 7.78
N THR A 148 -13.37 7.91 6.81
CA THR A 148 -14.58 7.31 6.24
C THR A 148 -14.45 5.80 6.25
N GLU A 149 -15.33 5.13 6.97
CA GLU A 149 -15.34 3.69 7.17
C GLU A 149 -16.32 2.99 6.24
N PHE A 150 -15.92 1.88 5.64
CA PHE A 150 -16.80 0.97 4.93
C PHE A 150 -17.57 0.09 5.91
N LYS A 151 -18.89 0.10 5.84
CA LYS A 151 -19.80 -0.67 6.72
C LYS A 151 -20.41 -1.89 6.05
N GLY A 152 -20.54 -1.91 4.73
CA GLY A 152 -21.13 -3.01 3.99
C GLY A 152 -21.44 -2.66 2.55
N LEU A 153 -21.90 -3.66 1.79
CA LEU A 153 -22.31 -3.49 0.40
C LEU A 153 -23.54 -4.31 0.05
N LEU A 154 -24.25 -3.84 -0.97
CA LEU A 154 -25.25 -4.59 -1.72
C LEU A 154 -24.82 -4.59 -3.18
N GLN A 155 -24.87 -5.76 -3.81
CA GLN A 155 -24.56 -5.93 -5.23
C GLN A 155 -25.78 -6.45 -5.98
N ASN A 156 -26.00 -5.94 -7.18
CA ASN A 156 -27.00 -6.41 -8.11
C ASN A 156 -26.42 -6.47 -9.54
N GLU A 157 -27.27 -6.73 -10.53
CA GLU A 157 -26.85 -6.83 -11.94
C GLU A 157 -26.32 -5.50 -12.52
N THR A 158 -26.63 -4.36 -11.91
CA THR A 158 -26.28 -3.03 -12.43
C THR A 158 -25.08 -2.39 -11.70
N GLY A 159 -24.56 -3.00 -10.62
CA GLY A 159 -23.43 -2.48 -9.90
C GLY A 159 -23.46 -2.76 -8.40
N VAL A 160 -22.73 -1.96 -7.63
CA VAL A 160 -22.57 -2.10 -6.19
C VAL A 160 -23.00 -0.81 -5.49
N THR A 161 -23.73 -0.95 -4.40
CA THR A 161 -23.99 0.16 -3.45
C THR A 161 -23.27 -0.12 -2.14
N ALA A 162 -22.28 0.69 -1.80
CA ALA A 162 -21.60 0.63 -0.54
C ALA A 162 -22.24 1.56 0.50
N THR A 163 -22.33 1.10 1.73
CA THR A 163 -22.65 1.94 2.88
C THR A 163 -21.35 2.34 3.56
N LEU A 164 -21.12 3.63 3.66
CA LEU A 164 -19.96 4.26 4.28
C LEU A 164 -20.42 5.12 5.46
N GLU A 165 -19.54 5.37 6.41
CA GLU A 165 -19.79 6.26 7.55
C GLU A 165 -18.61 7.21 7.71
N ASN A 166 -18.87 8.51 7.75
CA ASN A 166 -17.88 9.48 8.20
C ASN A 166 -17.72 9.35 9.72
N ILE A 167 -16.53 8.92 10.16
CA ILE A 167 -16.27 8.60 11.57
C ILE A 167 -16.38 9.85 12.46
N GLY A 168 -16.02 11.03 11.92
CA GLY A 168 -16.05 12.29 12.69
C GLY A 168 -17.43 12.83 12.93
N SER A 169 -18.32 12.75 11.94
CA SER A 169 -19.68 13.30 11.99
C SER A 169 -20.77 12.25 12.27
N GLY A 170 -20.47 10.97 12.09
CA GLY A 170 -21.47 9.90 12.08
C GLY A 170 -22.40 9.91 10.87
N GLU A 171 -22.09 10.71 9.84
CA GLU A 171 -22.90 10.79 8.63
C GLU A 171 -22.78 9.50 7.82
N THR A 172 -23.95 8.95 7.46
CA THR A 172 -24.01 7.80 6.54
C THR A 172 -23.98 8.26 5.10
N ILE A 173 -23.11 7.66 4.28
CA ILE A 173 -22.92 7.91 2.86
C ILE A 173 -23.27 6.64 2.09
N HIS A 174 -24.17 6.75 1.10
CA HIS A 174 -24.43 5.66 0.17
C HIS A 174 -23.67 5.93 -1.13
N ALA A 175 -22.68 5.07 -1.43
CA ALA A 175 -21.87 5.16 -2.63
C ALA A 175 -22.28 4.11 -3.66
N SER A 176 -22.81 4.54 -4.81
CA SER A 176 -23.05 3.65 -5.95
C SER A 176 -21.82 3.63 -6.85
N CYS A 177 -21.44 2.44 -7.33
CA CYS A 177 -20.29 2.26 -8.22
C CYS A 177 -20.51 1.05 -9.14
N ASP A 178 -19.81 1.07 -10.29
CA ASP A 178 -19.79 -0.09 -11.19
C ASP A 178 -18.91 -1.21 -10.60
N TYR A 179 -17.78 -0.82 -9.98
CA TYR A 179 -16.85 -1.74 -9.34
C TYR A 179 -16.44 -1.25 -7.95
N LEU A 180 -16.44 -2.17 -6.98
CA LEU A 180 -15.89 -1.96 -5.65
C LEU A 180 -14.68 -2.85 -5.44
N VAL A 181 -13.55 -2.27 -5.01
CA VAL A 181 -12.29 -3.00 -4.79
C VAL A 181 -11.85 -2.86 -3.33
N GLY A 182 -11.75 -3.99 -2.63
CA GLY A 182 -11.24 -4.05 -1.26
C GLY A 182 -9.72 -4.03 -1.22
N CYS A 183 -9.15 -2.94 -0.73
CA CYS A 183 -7.72 -2.75 -0.44
C CYS A 183 -7.49 -2.50 1.06
N ASP A 184 -8.39 -2.96 1.90
CA ASP A 184 -8.51 -2.72 3.34
C ASP A 184 -7.73 -3.73 4.21
N GLY A 185 -6.75 -4.41 3.60
CA GLY A 185 -5.72 -5.18 4.28
C GLY A 185 -6.14 -6.57 4.76
N GLY A 186 -5.33 -7.14 5.66
CA GLY A 186 -5.47 -8.53 6.12
C GLY A 186 -6.79 -8.82 6.84
N SER A 187 -7.35 -7.82 7.53
CA SER A 187 -8.64 -7.90 8.23
C SER A 187 -9.81 -7.35 7.42
N SER A 188 -9.72 -7.42 6.09
CA SER A 188 -10.64 -6.82 5.13
C SER A 188 -12.12 -7.03 5.47
N ALA A 189 -12.86 -5.93 5.61
CA ALA A 189 -14.30 -5.92 5.76
C ALA A 189 -14.99 -6.22 4.43
N VAL A 190 -14.43 -5.73 3.32
CA VAL A 190 -14.93 -6.01 1.97
C VAL A 190 -14.90 -7.50 1.69
N ARG A 191 -13.76 -8.18 1.97
CA ARG A 191 -13.66 -9.64 1.79
C ARG A 191 -14.73 -10.39 2.56
N ARG A 192 -14.97 -10.01 3.83
CA ARG A 192 -16.04 -10.64 4.64
C ARG A 192 -17.43 -10.37 4.08
N SER A 193 -17.69 -9.16 3.59
CA SER A 193 -19.00 -8.78 3.03
C SER A 193 -19.38 -9.57 1.78
N ILE A 194 -18.37 -10.04 1.01
CA ILE A 194 -18.60 -10.90 -0.18
C ILE A 194 -18.51 -12.40 0.15
N GLY A 195 -18.47 -12.78 1.44
CA GLY A 195 -18.39 -14.17 1.87
C GLY A 195 -16.98 -14.80 1.73
N GLY A 196 -15.97 -14.01 1.38
CA GLY A 196 -14.60 -14.47 1.23
C GLY A 196 -13.92 -14.70 2.59
N HIS A 197 -13.18 -15.79 2.72
CA HIS A 197 -12.39 -16.10 3.91
C HIS A 197 -11.01 -16.64 3.53
N LEU A 198 -10.05 -16.47 4.45
CA LEU A 198 -8.72 -17.06 4.29
C LEU A 198 -8.77 -18.51 4.75
N THR A 199 -8.11 -19.39 4.00
CA THR A 199 -7.96 -20.81 4.33
C THR A 199 -6.50 -21.12 4.66
N GLY A 200 -6.25 -22.21 5.40
CA GLY A 200 -4.94 -22.64 5.84
C GLY A 200 -4.68 -22.33 7.32
N ASP A 201 -3.42 -22.44 7.74
CA ASP A 201 -3.02 -22.21 9.12
C ASP A 201 -3.01 -20.71 9.44
N ALA A 202 -3.77 -20.34 10.45
CA ALA A 202 -3.91 -18.93 10.87
C ALA A 202 -2.59 -18.34 11.43
N VAL A 203 -1.74 -19.18 12.02
CA VAL A 203 -0.46 -18.78 12.63
C VAL A 203 0.61 -19.80 12.32
N LEU A 204 1.42 -19.56 11.30
CA LEU A 204 2.60 -20.37 11.02
C LEU A 204 3.75 -20.05 11.98
N GLN A 205 3.94 -18.77 12.29
CA GLN A 205 5.00 -18.28 13.17
C GLN A 205 4.56 -16.98 13.83
N ARG A 206 4.86 -16.84 15.11
CA ARG A 206 4.69 -15.57 15.84
C ARG A 206 5.93 -14.71 15.63
N CYS A 207 5.76 -13.55 15.01
CA CYS A 207 6.83 -12.57 14.81
C CYS A 207 6.50 -11.28 15.55
N GLN A 208 7.51 -10.67 16.15
CA GLN A 208 7.43 -9.34 16.70
C GLN A 208 8.34 -8.41 15.88
N SER A 209 7.79 -7.32 15.37
CA SER A 209 8.55 -6.27 14.72
C SER A 209 8.66 -5.08 15.66
N SER A 210 9.86 -4.58 15.90
CA SER A 210 10.10 -3.41 16.72
C SER A 210 10.70 -2.30 15.86
N PHE A 211 10.08 -1.14 15.89
CA PHE A 211 10.64 0.09 15.31
C PHE A 211 11.20 0.93 16.44
N VAL A 212 12.50 1.16 16.43
CA VAL A 212 13.20 1.90 17.48
C VAL A 212 13.90 3.12 16.89
N ARG A 213 13.92 4.20 17.66
CA ARG A 213 14.76 5.35 17.39
C ARG A 213 16.06 5.15 18.17
N ALA A 214 17.18 5.06 17.45
CA ALA A 214 18.53 4.92 18.02
C ALA A 214 19.38 6.16 17.73
#